data_5a69ac5235ed90c2325220435e43ebb1
#
_entry.id   5a69ac5235ed90c2325220435e43ebb1
#
_cell.length_a   1.000
_cell.length_b   1.000
_cell.length_c   1.000
_cell.angle_alpha   90.00
_cell.angle_beta   90.00
_cell.angle_gamma   90.00
#
_symmetry.space_group_name_H-M   'P 1'
#
loop_
_entity.id
_entity.type
_entity.pdbx_description
1 polymer ?
#
loop_
_entity_poly.entity_id
_entity_poly.type
_entity_poly.pdbx_seq_one_letter_code
_entity_poly.pdbx_strand_id
1 'polypeptide(L)'
;MGEIVVTEEMLAAKFTAILSHLDERQRRLVLAADARMLGHGGIRQVALAAGVREATVSLGVSELEAGAGPLGRVRRPGGGRKRAADLDPGLVPALRALVEPEERGDPQSPLRWTVKSTRTLAAELTAQGHKVSAGTVADLLHADGFRLQANAKTVEGRQHPDRDAQFRYINDQVKVYQDAGDPVISVDAKKKETVGEFANAGRQWRRAGDPARVRDHDFASEAEGKAIPYGIYDLAANSGWVNVGTDHNTAAFAVESIRRWWNARGCGDYPAARRLLIAADGGGSNGYRTRAWKTGLAALAAGTGLEITICHFPPGTSKWNKIEHRLFSHITMNWRGRPLTSHEVVVQSIAATTTRAGLTVHAELDPGSYPAGEKISDAEMDALPLGRHAWHGDWNYTLHPLSRAPQPSGPGTPAWAHPALTGLPPAEWDQLITTVRIQASDPPPGPQPLTLADQALITVLRLRFRTPPAALASLYGIHASTIRTASDRVWPHLVHAGYHTPPPGPRLRTLPELTAYAHAHGLDITPRSATIAMSTAPHPKPAC
;
A
#
# COMPACT_ATOMS: atom_id res chain seq x y z
N MET A 1 11.23 -80.81 8.90
CA MET A 1 11.59 -79.42 8.71
C MET A 1 13.09 -79.36 8.84
N GLY A 2 13.83 -79.27 7.72
CA GLY A 2 15.27 -79.28 7.75
C GLY A 2 15.84 -78.00 8.41
N GLU A 3 16.77 -78.18 9.30
CA GLU A 3 17.50 -77.17 10.00
C GLU A 3 18.28 -76.39 8.94
N ILE A 4 17.99 -75.09 8.76
CA ILE A 4 18.73 -74.23 7.83
C ILE A 4 20.08 -73.94 8.48
N VAL A 5 21.11 -74.61 8.03
CA VAL A 5 22.48 -74.31 8.45
C VAL A 5 22.93 -72.97 7.81
N VAL A 6 23.09 -71.95 8.62
CA VAL A 6 23.57 -70.63 8.17
C VAL A 6 25.04 -70.73 7.79
N THR A 7 25.35 -70.61 6.49
CA THR A 7 26.72 -70.67 5.97
C THR A 7 27.38 -69.28 6.00
N GLU A 8 28.72 -69.26 6.00
CA GLU A 8 29.52 -68.04 5.93
C GLU A 8 29.19 -67.22 4.67
N GLU A 9 28.95 -67.91 3.54
CA GLU A 9 28.58 -67.31 2.27
C GLU A 9 27.22 -66.58 2.35
N MET A 10 26.24 -67.15 3.03
CA MET A 10 24.91 -66.55 3.26
C MET A 10 25.03 -65.29 4.11
N LEU A 11 25.86 -65.31 5.14
CA LEU A 11 26.14 -64.16 5.98
C LEU A 11 26.86 -63.06 5.19
N ALA A 12 27.88 -63.41 4.39
CA ALA A 12 28.62 -62.47 3.56
C ALA A 12 27.72 -61.78 2.54
N ALA A 13 26.83 -62.53 1.88
CA ALA A 13 25.86 -61.96 0.96
C ALA A 13 24.87 -60.99 1.67
N LYS A 14 24.36 -61.37 2.84
CA LYS A 14 23.52 -60.49 3.68
C LYS A 14 24.25 -59.20 4.06
N PHE A 15 25.48 -59.31 4.53
CA PHE A 15 26.25 -58.15 4.97
C PHE A 15 26.64 -57.24 3.82
N THR A 16 27.00 -57.79 2.67
CA THR A 16 27.23 -57.00 1.45
C THR A 16 26.00 -56.19 1.06
N ALA A 17 24.80 -56.76 1.16
CA ALA A 17 23.56 -56.11 0.81
C ALA A 17 23.16 -54.99 1.79
N ILE A 18 23.37 -55.18 3.13
CA ILE A 18 22.74 -54.29 4.12
C ILE A 18 23.72 -53.31 4.78
N LEU A 19 25.01 -53.66 4.98
CA LEU A 19 25.91 -52.82 5.78
C LEU A 19 26.20 -51.46 5.18
N SER A 20 26.10 -51.31 3.85
CA SER A 20 26.29 -50.03 3.19
C SER A 20 25.21 -48.98 3.55
N HIS A 21 24.02 -49.46 3.97
CA HIS A 21 22.85 -48.61 4.33
C HIS A 21 22.82 -48.26 5.81
N LEU A 22 23.71 -48.79 6.62
CA LEU A 22 23.71 -48.63 8.07
C LEU A 22 24.86 -47.72 8.53
N ASP A 23 24.63 -46.97 9.60
CA ASP A 23 25.68 -46.24 10.29
C ASP A 23 26.60 -47.19 11.09
N GLU A 24 27.76 -46.69 11.58
CA GLU A 24 28.78 -47.49 12.27
C GLU A 24 28.20 -48.28 13.47
N ARG A 25 27.32 -47.67 14.26
CA ARG A 25 26.70 -48.32 15.40
C ARG A 25 25.66 -49.37 14.95
N GLN A 26 24.84 -49.05 13.98
CA GLN A 26 23.83 -49.97 13.43
C GLN A 26 24.50 -51.18 12.80
N ARG A 27 25.58 -51.01 12.02
CA ARG A 27 26.38 -52.11 11.50
C ARG A 27 26.85 -53.05 12.62
N ARG A 28 27.44 -52.49 13.68
CA ARG A 28 27.95 -53.24 14.81
C ARG A 28 26.82 -54.02 15.53
N LEU A 29 25.65 -53.41 15.72
CA LEU A 29 24.51 -54.07 16.37
C LEU A 29 23.91 -55.17 15.50
N VAL A 30 23.83 -55.00 14.18
CA VAL A 30 23.35 -56.04 13.25
C VAL A 30 24.30 -57.21 13.28
N LEU A 31 25.63 -56.98 13.17
CA LEU A 31 26.63 -58.03 13.28
C LEU A 31 26.55 -58.78 14.63
N ALA A 32 26.37 -58.04 15.71
CA ALA A 32 26.22 -58.60 17.05
C ALA A 32 24.95 -59.46 17.23
N ALA A 33 23.83 -59.01 16.63
CA ALA A 33 22.58 -59.78 16.68
C ALA A 33 22.72 -61.14 15.97
N ASP A 34 23.36 -61.15 14.80
CA ASP A 34 23.65 -62.37 14.06
C ASP A 34 24.63 -63.27 14.83
N ALA A 35 25.68 -62.71 15.42
CA ALA A 35 26.63 -63.43 16.23
C ALA A 35 25.99 -64.12 17.45
N ARG A 36 25.04 -63.45 18.11
CA ARG A 36 24.28 -64.02 19.23
C ARG A 36 23.34 -65.14 18.78
N MET A 37 22.72 -64.99 17.63
CA MET A 37 21.84 -66.00 17.06
C MET A 37 22.62 -67.30 16.70
N LEU A 38 23.83 -67.19 16.24
CA LEU A 38 24.71 -68.31 15.91
C LEU A 38 25.31 -69.01 17.15
N GLY A 39 25.31 -68.37 18.32
CA GLY A 39 25.80 -68.95 19.57
C GLY A 39 27.30 -69.11 19.62
N HIS A 40 27.80 -70.28 20.05
CA HIS A 40 29.20 -70.56 20.24
C HIS A 40 29.98 -70.44 18.92
N GLY A 41 31.03 -69.59 18.89
CA GLY A 41 31.81 -69.33 17.68
C GLY A 41 31.22 -68.27 16.74
N GLY A 42 29.98 -67.77 16.98
CA GLY A 42 29.27 -66.85 16.12
C GLY A 42 30.00 -65.50 15.93
N ILE A 43 30.70 -65.02 16.94
CA ILE A 43 31.50 -63.75 16.83
C ILE A 43 32.57 -63.88 15.73
N ARG A 44 33.30 -64.98 15.73
CA ARG A 44 34.33 -65.25 14.74
C ARG A 44 33.76 -65.42 13.34
N GLN A 45 32.70 -66.22 13.22
CA GLN A 45 32.05 -66.47 11.94
C GLN A 45 31.45 -65.20 11.31
N VAL A 46 30.77 -64.36 12.08
CA VAL A 46 30.25 -63.09 11.62
C VAL A 46 31.37 -62.11 11.28
N ALA A 47 32.43 -62.05 12.06
CA ALA A 47 33.57 -61.19 11.79
C ALA A 47 34.26 -61.55 10.46
N LEU A 48 34.44 -62.85 10.17
CA LEU A 48 34.99 -63.32 8.90
C LEU A 48 34.05 -62.95 7.73
N ALA A 49 32.76 -63.32 7.84
CA ALA A 49 31.80 -63.05 6.79
C ALA A 49 31.59 -61.53 6.50
N ALA A 50 31.73 -60.66 7.49
CA ALA A 50 31.58 -59.23 7.35
C ALA A 50 32.91 -58.49 7.03
N GLY A 51 34.05 -59.17 7.05
CA GLY A 51 35.36 -58.56 6.85
C GLY A 51 35.76 -57.57 7.95
N VAL A 52 35.29 -57.78 9.19
CA VAL A 52 35.58 -56.87 10.33
C VAL A 52 36.38 -57.58 11.41
N ARG A 53 36.92 -56.81 12.35
CA ARG A 53 37.63 -57.39 13.51
C ARG A 53 36.60 -58.02 14.49
N GLU A 54 36.97 -59.18 15.08
CA GLU A 54 36.14 -59.83 16.12
C GLU A 54 35.78 -58.87 17.27
N ALA A 55 36.71 -58.00 17.66
CA ALA A 55 36.51 -56.99 18.68
C ALA A 55 35.33 -56.02 18.33
N THR A 56 35.09 -55.78 17.05
CA THR A 56 33.96 -54.95 16.61
C THR A 56 32.61 -55.67 16.87
N VAL A 57 32.55 -56.94 16.54
CA VAL A 57 31.35 -57.78 16.79
C VAL A 57 31.15 -57.98 18.29
N SER A 58 32.23 -58.32 19.05
CA SER A 58 32.18 -58.47 20.50
C SER A 58 31.69 -57.21 21.22
N LEU A 59 32.18 -56.02 20.80
CA LEU A 59 31.69 -54.76 21.35
C LEU A 59 30.17 -54.59 21.10
N GLY A 60 29.68 -54.96 19.92
CA GLY A 60 28.28 -54.91 19.60
C GLY A 60 27.42 -55.86 20.46
N VAL A 61 27.96 -57.08 20.71
CA VAL A 61 27.33 -58.06 21.61
C VAL A 61 27.19 -57.48 23.01
N SER A 62 28.26 -56.89 23.55
CA SER A 62 28.22 -56.24 24.86
C SER A 62 27.25 -55.06 24.90
N GLU A 63 27.10 -54.31 23.80
CA GLU A 63 26.12 -53.22 23.70
C GLU A 63 24.67 -53.75 23.72
N LEU A 64 24.37 -54.86 23.06
CA LEU A 64 23.07 -55.50 23.09
C LEU A 64 22.76 -56.09 24.46
N GLU A 65 23.72 -56.74 25.10
CA GLU A 65 23.56 -57.34 26.43
C GLU A 65 23.35 -56.28 27.52
N ALA A 66 23.97 -55.11 27.38
CA ALA A 66 23.77 -54.00 28.27
C ALA A 66 22.39 -53.32 28.09
N GLY A 67 21.54 -53.76 27.16
CA GLY A 67 20.22 -53.19 26.92
C GLY A 67 20.24 -51.76 26.43
N ALA A 68 21.32 -51.33 25.79
CA ALA A 68 21.46 -49.94 25.34
C ALA A 68 20.39 -49.56 24.28
N GLY A 69 19.48 -48.70 24.64
CA GLY A 69 18.40 -48.21 23.79
C GLY A 69 18.91 -47.42 22.56
N PRO A 70 17.99 -47.10 21.60
CA PRO A 70 18.32 -46.26 20.44
C PRO A 70 18.82 -44.87 20.87
N LEU A 71 19.92 -44.42 20.31
CA LEU A 71 20.55 -43.15 20.73
C LEU A 71 19.92 -41.92 20.01
N GLY A 72 19.11 -42.13 18.96
CA GLY A 72 18.63 -41.02 18.11
C GLY A 72 19.73 -40.28 17.35
N ARG A 73 20.99 -40.74 17.48
CA ARG A 73 22.20 -40.19 16.82
C ARG A 73 23.25 -41.29 16.63
N VAL A 74 24.14 -41.07 15.66
CA VAL A 74 25.18 -42.05 15.28
C VAL A 74 26.20 -42.30 16.41
N ARG A 75 26.57 -41.25 17.16
CA ARG A 75 27.62 -41.33 18.20
C ARG A 75 27.08 -41.17 19.62
N ARG A 76 27.68 -41.87 20.57
CA ARG A 76 27.39 -41.70 22.00
C ARG A 76 27.64 -40.27 22.48
N PRO A 77 26.98 -39.80 23.54
CA PRO A 77 27.36 -38.57 24.23
C PRO A 77 28.86 -38.54 24.53
N GLY A 78 29.55 -37.46 24.16
CA GLY A 78 31.02 -37.35 24.31
C GLY A 78 31.84 -37.98 23.21
N GLY A 79 31.28 -38.79 22.30
CA GLY A 79 31.99 -39.46 21.20
C GLY A 79 32.25 -38.62 19.94
N GLY A 80 32.21 -37.28 20.04
CA GLY A 80 32.47 -36.36 18.95
C GLY A 80 33.86 -35.68 19.08
N ARG A 81 34.16 -34.77 18.12
CA ARG A 81 35.29 -33.87 18.24
C ARG A 81 35.08 -32.99 19.50
N LYS A 82 36.11 -32.91 20.36
CA LYS A 82 36.10 -32.04 21.52
C LYS A 82 35.81 -30.61 21.10
N ARG A 83 35.06 -29.85 21.90
CA ARG A 83 34.78 -28.44 21.63
C ARG A 83 36.07 -27.63 21.60
N ALA A 84 36.15 -26.60 20.79
CA ALA A 84 37.33 -25.75 20.69
C ALA A 84 37.72 -25.14 22.07
N ALA A 85 36.72 -24.73 22.86
CA ALA A 85 36.94 -24.22 24.21
C ALA A 85 37.49 -25.29 25.20
N ASP A 86 37.20 -26.59 24.98
CA ASP A 86 37.73 -27.68 25.81
C ASP A 86 39.17 -28.01 25.46
N LEU A 87 39.57 -27.76 24.21
CA LEU A 87 40.95 -27.98 23.70
C LEU A 87 41.86 -26.79 23.97
N ASP A 88 41.28 -25.62 24.01
CA ASP A 88 41.97 -24.35 24.21
C ASP A 88 41.22 -23.52 25.28
N PRO A 89 41.54 -23.67 26.57
CA PRO A 89 40.89 -22.95 27.65
C PRO A 89 41.08 -21.44 27.57
N GLY A 90 42.12 -20.95 26.88
CA GLY A 90 42.39 -19.52 26.67
C GLY A 90 41.50 -18.87 25.61
N LEU A 91 40.86 -19.66 24.74
CA LEU A 91 40.11 -19.18 23.58
C LEU A 91 38.89 -18.28 23.98
N VAL A 92 38.11 -18.70 24.96
CA VAL A 92 36.92 -17.94 25.38
C VAL A 92 37.29 -16.64 26.10
N PRO A 93 38.27 -16.64 27.04
CA PRO A 93 38.78 -15.39 27.61
C PRO A 93 39.33 -14.42 26.56
N ALA A 94 40.11 -14.93 25.59
CA ALA A 94 40.67 -14.11 24.52
C ALA A 94 39.56 -13.52 23.62
N LEU A 95 38.53 -14.32 23.27
CA LEU A 95 37.36 -13.82 22.53
C LEU A 95 36.64 -12.71 23.27
N ARG A 96 36.39 -12.86 24.57
CA ARG A 96 35.79 -11.83 25.41
C ARG A 96 36.63 -10.56 25.46
N ALA A 97 37.94 -10.67 25.66
CA ALA A 97 38.86 -9.55 25.67
C ALA A 97 38.82 -8.74 24.34
N LEU A 98 38.56 -9.40 23.20
CA LEU A 98 38.41 -8.74 21.92
C LEU A 98 37.05 -8.10 21.72
N VAL A 99 35.99 -8.62 22.36
CA VAL A 99 34.62 -8.15 22.22
C VAL A 99 34.28 -7.05 23.24
N GLU A 100 34.71 -7.18 24.49
CA GLU A 100 34.41 -6.25 25.58
C GLU A 100 34.75 -4.78 25.30
N PRO A 101 35.92 -4.41 24.72
CA PRO A 101 36.23 -3.02 24.39
C PRO A 101 35.32 -2.42 23.32
N GLU A 102 34.79 -3.27 22.44
CA GLU A 102 33.88 -2.93 21.34
C GLU A 102 32.40 -3.21 21.70
N GLU A 103 32.19 -3.74 22.89
CA GLU A 103 30.85 -4.03 23.38
C GLU A 103 30.15 -2.72 23.71
N ARG A 104 28.96 -2.58 23.14
CA ARG A 104 28.06 -1.48 23.43
C ARG A 104 26.82 -2.05 24.09
N GLY A 105 26.28 -1.36 25.03
CA GLY A 105 25.07 -1.77 25.75
C GLY A 105 24.25 -0.58 26.18
N ASP A 106 22.97 -0.83 26.38
CA ASP A 106 22.08 0.11 27.04
C ASP A 106 22.29 -0.03 28.56
N PRO A 107 22.66 1.04 29.31
CA PRO A 107 22.82 0.99 30.75
C PRO A 107 21.60 0.49 31.52
N GLN A 108 20.41 0.54 30.89
CA GLN A 108 19.13 0.12 31.48
C GLN A 108 18.63 -1.23 30.94
N SER A 109 19.38 -1.91 30.08
CA SER A 109 19.00 -3.18 29.44
C SER A 109 20.15 -4.17 29.43
N PRO A 110 19.88 -5.49 29.57
CA PRO A 110 20.90 -6.53 29.42
C PRO A 110 21.35 -6.75 27.96
N LEU A 111 20.93 -5.91 27.03
CA LEU A 111 21.30 -6.02 25.62
C LEU A 111 22.75 -5.63 25.39
N ARG A 112 23.51 -6.52 24.77
CA ARG A 112 24.91 -6.35 24.39
C ARG A 112 25.10 -6.57 22.90
N TRP A 113 25.97 -5.78 22.26
CA TRP A 113 26.30 -5.94 20.84
C TRP A 113 27.77 -5.59 20.56
N THR A 114 28.31 -6.17 19.49
CA THR A 114 29.61 -5.84 18.92
C THR A 114 29.48 -5.58 17.43
N VAL A 115 30.30 -4.67 16.92
CA VAL A 115 30.38 -4.36 15.48
C VAL A 115 31.39 -5.21 14.73
N LYS A 116 32.26 -5.95 15.44
CA LYS A 116 33.26 -6.84 14.82
C LYS A 116 32.58 -8.04 14.13
N SER A 117 33.02 -8.35 12.93
CA SER A 117 32.57 -9.56 12.24
C SER A 117 33.20 -10.81 12.84
N THR A 118 32.53 -11.96 12.78
CA THR A 118 33.08 -13.24 13.23
C THR A 118 34.34 -13.64 12.45
N ARG A 119 34.52 -13.18 11.22
CA ARG A 119 35.72 -13.38 10.42
C ARG A 119 36.91 -12.56 10.96
N THR A 120 36.66 -11.29 11.31
CA THR A 120 37.66 -10.42 11.92
C THR A 120 38.09 -10.97 13.27
N LEU A 121 37.13 -11.35 14.13
CA LEU A 121 37.43 -11.96 15.43
C LEU A 121 38.22 -13.26 15.31
N ALA A 122 37.90 -14.14 14.34
CA ALA A 122 38.66 -15.37 14.10
C ALA A 122 40.09 -15.10 13.63
N ALA A 123 40.27 -14.07 12.79
CA ALA A 123 41.63 -13.67 12.35
C ALA A 123 42.47 -13.11 13.51
N GLU A 124 41.89 -12.24 14.34
CA GLU A 124 42.57 -11.67 15.52
C GLU A 124 42.93 -12.76 16.54
N LEU A 125 42.00 -13.68 16.85
CA LEU A 125 42.28 -14.84 17.72
C LEU A 125 43.35 -15.74 17.15
N THR A 126 43.35 -15.97 15.84
CA THR A 126 44.39 -16.77 15.18
C THR A 126 45.77 -16.10 15.29
N ALA A 127 45.82 -14.77 15.14
CA ALA A 127 47.08 -14.02 15.35
C ALA A 127 47.57 -14.08 16.81
N GLN A 128 46.68 -14.26 17.79
CA GLN A 128 47.01 -14.48 19.20
C GLN A 128 47.38 -15.95 19.53
N GLY A 129 47.37 -16.83 18.53
CA GLY A 129 47.75 -18.25 18.68
C GLY A 129 46.56 -19.22 18.85
N HIS A 130 45.31 -18.73 18.89
CA HIS A 130 44.12 -19.54 19.01
C HIS A 130 43.60 -19.99 17.65
N LYS A 131 43.74 -21.28 17.29
CA LYS A 131 43.25 -21.81 16.00
C LYS A 131 41.74 -21.97 16.01
N VAL A 132 41.01 -20.99 15.46
CA VAL A 132 39.56 -20.97 15.46
C VAL A 132 39.00 -20.51 14.12
N SER A 133 37.87 -21.11 13.69
CA SER A 133 37.13 -20.68 12.51
C SER A 133 36.08 -19.63 12.84
N ALA A 134 35.66 -18.83 11.85
CA ALA A 134 34.57 -17.88 12.01
C ALA A 134 33.24 -18.54 12.44
N GLY A 135 32.99 -19.79 12.01
CA GLY A 135 31.82 -20.56 12.47
C GLY A 135 31.91 -20.89 13.96
N THR A 136 33.09 -21.34 14.43
CA THR A 136 33.33 -21.62 15.85
C THR A 136 33.19 -20.36 16.70
N VAL A 137 33.70 -19.20 16.21
CA VAL A 137 33.50 -17.90 16.89
C VAL A 137 31.99 -17.55 16.99
N ALA A 138 31.22 -17.78 15.92
CA ALA A 138 29.77 -17.57 15.97
C ALA A 138 29.11 -18.47 17.02
N ASP A 139 29.47 -19.75 17.09
CA ASP A 139 28.93 -20.69 18.08
C ASP A 139 29.27 -20.27 19.52
N LEU A 140 30.51 -19.80 19.75
CA LEU A 140 30.96 -19.30 21.05
C LEU A 140 30.20 -18.02 21.46
N LEU A 141 30.04 -17.06 20.52
CA LEU A 141 29.22 -15.86 20.74
C LEU A 141 27.76 -16.21 21.03
N HIS A 142 27.21 -17.20 20.31
CA HIS A 142 25.86 -17.70 20.58
C HIS A 142 25.72 -18.33 21.98
N ALA A 143 26.72 -19.08 22.40
CA ALA A 143 26.76 -19.66 23.76
C ALA A 143 26.85 -18.57 24.84
N ASP A 144 27.52 -17.47 24.54
CA ASP A 144 27.68 -16.30 25.43
C ASP A 144 26.49 -15.30 25.35
N GLY A 145 25.40 -15.66 24.64
CA GLY A 145 24.14 -14.89 24.59
C GLY A 145 24.02 -13.91 23.41
N PHE A 146 25.06 -13.77 22.59
CA PHE A 146 24.99 -12.90 21.42
C PHE A 146 24.13 -13.51 20.30
N ARG A 147 23.35 -12.68 19.62
CA ARG A 147 22.54 -13.04 18.46
C ARG A 147 22.59 -11.90 17.45
N LEU A 148 22.52 -12.23 16.14
CA LEU A 148 22.31 -11.22 15.12
C LEU A 148 20.89 -10.69 15.25
N GLN A 149 20.75 -9.41 15.60
CA GLN A 149 19.49 -8.73 15.79
C GLN A 149 19.35 -7.64 14.73
N ALA A 150 18.16 -7.52 14.15
CA ALA A 150 17.77 -6.33 13.41
C ALA A 150 17.15 -5.30 14.35
N ASN A 151 17.17 -4.02 13.96
CA ASN A 151 16.51 -2.98 14.73
C ASN A 151 15.02 -3.32 14.91
N ALA A 152 14.58 -3.47 16.16
CA ALA A 152 13.17 -3.66 16.48
C ALA A 152 12.51 -2.28 16.63
N LYS A 153 11.47 -2.01 15.83
CA LYS A 153 10.64 -0.80 15.97
C LYS A 153 9.65 -0.97 17.12
N THR A 154 10.14 -1.05 18.34
CA THR A 154 9.34 -1.30 19.56
C THR A 154 9.14 -0.07 20.42
N VAL A 155 9.96 0.97 20.25
CA VAL A 155 9.85 2.21 21.02
C VAL A 155 8.71 3.03 20.41
N GLU A 156 7.56 3.01 21.07
CA GLU A 156 6.45 3.92 20.78
C GLU A 156 6.67 5.21 21.56
N GLY A 157 6.42 6.37 20.91
CA GLY A 157 6.37 7.65 21.59
C GLY A 157 5.24 7.69 22.63
N ARG A 158 5.11 8.82 23.33
CA ARG A 158 4.03 9.03 24.31
C ARG A 158 2.68 8.76 23.66
N GLN A 159 1.93 7.82 24.20
CA GLN A 159 0.62 7.43 23.69
C GLN A 159 -0.45 8.40 24.19
N HIS A 160 -1.44 8.70 23.34
CA HIS A 160 -2.59 9.48 23.75
C HIS A 160 -3.47 8.66 24.71
N PRO A 161 -3.99 9.24 25.82
CA PRO A 161 -4.81 8.51 26.80
C PRO A 161 -6.05 7.84 26.15
N ASP A 162 -6.66 8.49 25.19
CA ASP A 162 -7.87 7.98 24.52
C ASP A 162 -7.58 7.03 23.34
N ARG A 163 -6.34 6.57 23.20
CA ARG A 163 -5.90 5.73 22.10
C ARG A 163 -6.81 4.51 21.89
N ASP A 164 -6.99 3.71 22.94
CA ASP A 164 -7.75 2.47 22.83
C ASP A 164 -9.24 2.70 22.64
N ALA A 165 -9.77 3.78 23.19
CA ALA A 165 -11.15 4.20 22.98
C ALA A 165 -11.38 4.65 21.52
N GLN A 166 -10.43 5.38 20.93
CA GLN A 166 -10.50 5.77 19.51
C GLN A 166 -10.42 4.55 18.58
N PHE A 167 -9.57 3.57 18.85
CA PHE A 167 -9.54 2.33 18.06
C PHE A 167 -10.87 1.56 18.11
N ARG A 168 -11.49 1.49 19.29
CA ARG A 168 -12.83 0.89 19.43
C ARG A 168 -13.86 1.66 18.61
N TYR A 169 -13.85 2.99 18.73
CA TYR A 169 -14.74 3.84 17.97
C TYR A 169 -14.62 3.63 16.46
N ILE A 170 -13.37 3.62 15.92
CA ILE A 170 -13.12 3.34 14.50
C ILE A 170 -13.67 1.95 14.11
N ASN A 171 -13.42 0.93 14.92
CA ASN A 171 -13.90 -0.42 14.63
C ASN A 171 -15.43 -0.51 14.62
N ASP A 172 -16.11 0.21 15.51
CA ASP A 172 -17.57 0.24 15.56
C ASP A 172 -18.13 0.96 14.32
N GLN A 173 -17.53 2.09 13.91
CA GLN A 173 -17.89 2.76 12.66
C GLN A 173 -17.68 1.84 11.44
N VAL A 174 -16.54 1.14 11.37
CA VAL A 174 -16.25 0.19 10.28
C VAL A 174 -17.35 -0.88 10.18
N LYS A 175 -17.78 -1.45 11.31
CA LYS A 175 -18.85 -2.46 11.33
C LYS A 175 -20.17 -1.89 10.81
N VAL A 176 -20.58 -0.70 11.30
CA VAL A 176 -21.82 -0.04 10.88
C VAL A 176 -21.87 0.16 9.37
N TYR A 177 -20.75 0.58 8.76
CA TYR A 177 -20.69 0.78 7.31
C TYR A 177 -20.68 -0.54 6.54
N GLN A 178 -19.88 -1.52 6.99
CA GLN A 178 -19.82 -2.84 6.33
C GLN A 178 -21.14 -3.60 6.43
N ASP A 179 -21.83 -3.54 7.58
CA ASP A 179 -23.13 -4.18 7.78
C ASP A 179 -24.22 -3.55 6.90
N ALA A 180 -24.06 -2.27 6.55
CA ALA A 180 -24.94 -1.56 5.62
C ALA A 180 -24.56 -1.76 4.14
N GLY A 181 -23.43 -2.44 3.84
CA GLY A 181 -22.93 -2.60 2.48
C GLY A 181 -22.26 -1.35 1.90
N ASP A 182 -21.95 -0.35 2.75
CA ASP A 182 -21.24 0.86 2.34
C ASP A 182 -19.71 0.63 2.29
N PRO A 183 -18.97 1.30 1.39
CA PRO A 183 -17.53 1.17 1.29
C PRO A 183 -16.79 1.70 2.52
N VAL A 184 -15.77 0.95 2.93
CA VAL A 184 -14.83 1.33 3.97
C VAL A 184 -13.41 1.22 3.44
N ILE A 185 -12.70 2.33 3.37
CA ILE A 185 -11.33 2.38 2.88
C ILE A 185 -10.35 2.83 3.96
N SER A 186 -9.16 2.25 3.91
CA SER A 186 -8.00 2.70 4.68
C SER A 186 -7.04 3.37 3.71
N VAL A 187 -6.62 4.59 4.02
CA VAL A 187 -5.78 5.39 3.12
C VAL A 187 -4.49 5.83 3.79
N ASP A 188 -3.42 5.90 3.01
CA ASP A 188 -2.14 6.48 3.45
C ASP A 188 -1.20 6.69 2.27
N ALA A 189 -0.15 7.51 2.49
CA ALA A 189 0.96 7.66 1.59
C ALA A 189 2.10 6.70 1.96
N LYS A 190 2.50 5.82 1.05
CA LYS A 190 3.71 5.02 1.22
C LYS A 190 4.95 5.93 1.17
N LYS A 191 6.03 5.51 1.82
CA LYS A 191 7.34 6.19 1.71
C LYS A 191 7.65 6.48 0.25
N LYS A 192 8.10 7.71 -0.02
CA LYS A 192 8.59 8.13 -1.34
C LYS A 192 9.81 7.30 -1.73
N GLU A 193 9.83 6.84 -2.96
CA GLU A 193 10.97 6.09 -3.51
C GLU A 193 11.68 6.91 -4.58
N THR A 194 12.99 6.80 -4.62
CA THR A 194 13.80 7.40 -5.69
C THR A 194 13.74 6.48 -6.90
N VAL A 195 13.45 7.03 -8.07
CA VAL A 195 13.36 6.29 -9.33
C VAL A 195 14.69 6.37 -10.05
N GLY A 196 15.22 5.21 -10.46
CA GLY A 196 16.49 5.09 -11.13
C GLY A 196 17.23 3.79 -10.76
N GLU A 197 18.47 3.66 -11.19
CA GLU A 197 19.31 2.49 -10.92
C GLU A 197 19.92 2.53 -9.52
N PHE A 198 19.08 2.64 -8.48
CA PHE A 198 19.52 2.70 -7.09
C PHE A 198 19.35 1.35 -6.39
N ALA A 199 20.19 1.11 -5.37
CA ALA A 199 20.11 -0.09 -4.55
C ALA A 199 18.80 -0.10 -3.73
N ASN A 200 18.04 -1.19 -3.82
CA ASN A 200 16.90 -1.41 -2.95
C ASN A 200 17.18 -2.53 -1.94
N ALA A 201 16.72 -2.35 -0.71
CA ALA A 201 17.00 -3.27 0.38
C ALA A 201 16.45 -4.67 0.10
N GLY A 202 17.21 -5.71 0.50
CA GLY A 202 16.82 -7.11 0.36
C GLY A 202 17.58 -7.85 -0.73
N ARG A 203 17.09 -9.04 -1.09
CA ARG A 203 17.72 -9.93 -2.07
C ARG A 203 16.65 -10.56 -2.95
N GLN A 204 17.00 -10.82 -4.22
CA GLN A 204 16.19 -11.58 -5.16
C GLN A 204 17.02 -12.76 -5.72
N TRP A 205 16.32 -13.80 -6.17
CA TRP A 205 16.96 -14.92 -6.84
C TRP A 205 17.44 -14.49 -8.24
N ARG A 206 18.73 -14.64 -8.49
CA ARG A 206 19.39 -14.42 -9.78
C ARG A 206 20.43 -15.51 -10.03
N ARG A 207 20.92 -15.61 -11.26
CA ARG A 207 22.04 -16.50 -11.59
C ARG A 207 23.27 -16.10 -10.78
N ALA A 208 24.04 -17.09 -10.35
CA ALA A 208 25.29 -16.85 -9.64
C ALA A 208 26.24 -16.02 -10.51
N GLY A 209 26.82 -14.97 -9.95
CA GLY A 209 27.71 -14.06 -10.68
C GLY A 209 27.04 -12.97 -11.51
N ASP A 210 25.68 -12.92 -11.57
CA ASP A 210 24.91 -11.92 -12.31
C ASP A 210 23.98 -11.12 -11.36
N PRO A 211 24.52 -10.28 -10.47
CA PRO A 211 23.71 -9.39 -9.63
C PRO A 211 23.10 -8.25 -10.43
N ALA A 212 21.98 -7.68 -9.96
CA ALA A 212 21.53 -6.40 -10.48
C ALA A 212 22.63 -5.36 -10.26
N ARG A 213 23.06 -4.72 -11.31
CA ARG A 213 24.00 -3.60 -11.20
C ARG A 213 23.21 -2.35 -10.87
N VAL A 214 23.68 -1.60 -9.91
CA VAL A 214 23.11 -0.35 -9.44
C VAL A 214 24.24 0.66 -9.29
N ARG A 215 23.89 1.92 -9.13
CA ARG A 215 24.86 2.99 -8.89
C ARG A 215 25.60 2.75 -7.58
N ASP A 216 26.85 3.14 -7.52
CA ASP A 216 27.69 3.06 -6.31
C ASP A 216 27.31 4.11 -5.26
N HIS A 217 26.68 5.22 -5.68
CA HIS A 217 26.19 6.30 -4.83
C HIS A 217 24.72 6.63 -5.12
N ASP A 218 23.96 6.94 -4.06
CA ASP A 218 22.54 7.30 -4.14
C ASP A 218 22.36 8.83 -4.24
N PHE A 219 23.02 9.50 -5.21
CA PHE A 219 22.83 10.93 -5.41
C PHE A 219 21.45 11.24 -5.99
N ALA A 220 20.68 12.05 -5.26
CA ALA A 220 19.33 12.45 -5.69
C ALA A 220 19.31 13.26 -7.01
N SER A 221 20.42 13.91 -7.37
CA SER A 221 20.59 14.64 -8.65
C SER A 221 20.66 13.72 -9.86
N GLU A 222 20.92 12.44 -9.66
CA GLU A 222 21.02 11.41 -10.71
C GLU A 222 19.73 10.58 -10.85
N ALA A 223 18.71 10.92 -10.06
CA ALA A 223 17.43 10.26 -10.12
C ALA A 223 16.61 10.75 -11.31
N GLU A 224 15.87 9.83 -11.94
CA GLU A 224 14.85 10.16 -12.95
C GLU A 224 13.64 10.88 -12.34
N GLY A 225 13.54 10.89 -11.02
CA GLY A 225 12.46 11.51 -10.26
C GLY A 225 12.17 10.79 -8.95
N LYS A 226 11.01 11.09 -8.39
CA LYS A 226 10.48 10.42 -7.21
C LYS A 226 9.14 9.79 -7.53
N ALA A 227 8.93 8.58 -7.08
CA ALA A 227 7.61 7.97 -7.05
C ALA A 227 6.97 8.18 -5.66
N ILE A 228 5.74 8.66 -5.66
CA ILE A 228 4.96 8.98 -4.47
C ILE A 228 3.71 8.11 -4.48
N PRO A 229 3.76 6.87 -3.97
CA PRO A 229 2.58 6.02 -3.97
C PRO A 229 1.61 6.46 -2.87
N TYR A 230 0.37 6.77 -3.25
CA TYR A 230 -0.74 6.95 -2.34
C TYR A 230 -1.70 5.77 -2.49
N GLY A 231 -1.91 5.04 -1.40
CA GLY A 231 -2.70 3.82 -1.41
C GLY A 231 -4.11 4.04 -0.86
N ILE A 232 -5.03 3.30 -1.44
CA ILE A 232 -6.39 3.09 -0.96
C ILE A 232 -6.58 1.58 -0.82
N TYR A 233 -6.90 1.12 0.38
CA TYR A 233 -7.19 -0.27 0.65
C TYR A 233 -8.66 -0.42 1.03
N ASP A 234 -9.42 -1.12 0.20
CA ASP A 234 -10.81 -1.48 0.47
C ASP A 234 -10.87 -2.67 1.43
N LEU A 235 -11.48 -2.46 2.60
CA LEU A 235 -11.49 -3.45 3.66
C LEU A 235 -12.40 -4.64 3.35
N ALA A 236 -13.50 -4.43 2.68
CA ALA A 236 -14.47 -5.47 2.35
C ALA A 236 -14.04 -6.29 1.15
N ALA A 237 -13.61 -5.63 0.09
CA ALA A 237 -13.16 -6.28 -1.15
C ALA A 237 -11.76 -6.91 -1.04
N ASN A 238 -10.99 -6.62 0.02
CA ASN A 238 -9.58 -6.99 0.14
C ASN A 238 -8.78 -6.59 -1.12
N SER A 239 -9.00 -5.37 -1.59
CA SER A 239 -8.39 -4.84 -2.80
C SER A 239 -7.62 -3.56 -2.52
N GLY A 240 -6.53 -3.36 -3.26
CA GLY A 240 -5.69 -2.17 -3.21
C GLY A 240 -5.79 -1.36 -4.50
N TRP A 241 -5.85 -0.04 -4.35
CA TRP A 241 -5.62 0.92 -5.42
C TRP A 241 -4.46 1.79 -5.04
N VAL A 242 -3.51 2.00 -5.94
CA VAL A 242 -2.34 2.86 -5.68
C VAL A 242 -2.17 3.86 -6.79
N ASN A 243 -2.31 5.13 -6.45
CA ASN A 243 -2.00 6.25 -7.32
C ASN A 243 -0.54 6.64 -7.12
N VAL A 244 0.28 6.58 -8.17
CA VAL A 244 1.71 6.88 -8.12
C VAL A 244 1.95 8.28 -8.66
N GLY A 245 2.09 9.26 -7.76
CA GLY A 245 2.38 10.64 -8.12
C GLY A 245 3.86 10.87 -8.39
N THR A 246 4.16 11.92 -9.15
CA THR A 246 5.52 12.33 -9.52
C THR A 246 5.94 13.67 -8.92
N ASP A 247 5.00 14.42 -8.36
CA ASP A 247 5.21 15.81 -7.87
C ASP A 247 5.31 15.86 -6.34
N HIS A 248 4.22 16.13 -5.62
CA HIS A 248 4.21 16.35 -4.17
C HIS A 248 3.13 15.49 -3.47
N ASN A 249 3.46 15.05 -2.25
CA ASN A 249 2.48 14.40 -1.38
C ASN A 249 1.67 15.48 -0.63
N THR A 250 0.67 16.04 -1.29
CA THR A 250 -0.22 17.08 -0.74
C THR A 250 -1.61 16.53 -0.45
N ALA A 251 -2.42 17.30 0.27
CA ALA A 251 -3.82 16.95 0.49
C ALA A 251 -4.61 16.86 -0.84
N ALA A 252 -4.32 17.73 -1.80
CA ALA A 252 -4.91 17.69 -3.13
C ALA A 252 -4.62 16.37 -3.85
N PHE A 253 -3.37 15.90 -3.80
CA PHE A 253 -2.97 14.60 -4.36
C PHE A 253 -3.69 13.43 -3.66
N ALA A 254 -3.80 13.49 -2.32
CA ALA A 254 -4.47 12.46 -1.54
C ALA A 254 -5.97 12.36 -1.90
N VAL A 255 -6.66 13.50 -2.00
CA VAL A 255 -8.08 13.55 -2.39
C VAL A 255 -8.28 13.13 -3.84
N GLU A 256 -7.39 13.56 -4.76
CA GLU A 256 -7.42 13.11 -6.15
C GLU A 256 -7.28 11.60 -6.27
N SER A 257 -6.39 10.99 -5.49
CA SER A 257 -6.20 9.54 -5.46
C SER A 257 -7.49 8.82 -5.04
N ILE A 258 -8.20 9.34 -4.04
CA ILE A 258 -9.50 8.78 -3.60
C ILE A 258 -10.56 8.98 -4.69
N ARG A 259 -10.58 10.13 -5.38
CA ARG A 259 -11.52 10.38 -6.47
C ARG A 259 -11.30 9.45 -7.65
N ARG A 260 -10.04 9.18 -8.03
CA ARG A 260 -9.69 8.23 -9.09
C ARG A 260 -10.12 6.81 -8.74
N TRP A 261 -9.83 6.37 -7.52
CA TRP A 261 -10.33 5.09 -7.01
C TRP A 261 -11.85 5.00 -7.10
N TRP A 262 -12.56 6.02 -6.62
CA TRP A 262 -14.02 6.03 -6.65
C TRP A 262 -14.56 5.91 -8.07
N ASN A 263 -14.05 6.71 -8.99
CA ASN A 263 -14.51 6.73 -10.37
C ASN A 263 -14.19 5.45 -11.13
N ALA A 264 -13.04 4.84 -10.87
CA ALA A 264 -12.58 3.65 -11.60
C ALA A 264 -13.15 2.34 -11.01
N ARG A 265 -13.39 2.30 -9.69
CA ARG A 265 -13.78 1.09 -8.97
C ARG A 265 -14.95 1.31 -8.04
N GLY A 266 -14.84 2.25 -7.09
CA GLY A 266 -15.78 2.39 -5.99
C GLY A 266 -17.23 2.55 -6.44
N CYS A 267 -17.50 3.39 -7.44
CA CYS A 267 -18.87 3.58 -7.94
C CYS A 267 -19.44 2.32 -8.62
N GLY A 268 -18.60 1.49 -9.24
CA GLY A 268 -19.01 0.22 -9.84
C GLY A 268 -19.16 -0.90 -8.82
N ASP A 269 -18.26 -0.99 -7.86
CA ASP A 269 -18.26 -2.03 -6.82
C ASP A 269 -19.37 -1.76 -5.78
N TYR A 270 -19.75 -0.48 -5.57
CA TYR A 270 -20.75 -0.05 -4.59
C TYR A 270 -21.83 0.87 -5.22
N PRO A 271 -22.62 0.39 -6.19
CA PRO A 271 -23.54 1.23 -6.97
C PRO A 271 -24.68 1.84 -6.14
N ALA A 272 -25.00 1.24 -5.00
CA ALA A 272 -26.04 1.72 -4.09
C ALA A 272 -25.51 2.58 -2.93
N ALA A 273 -24.19 2.73 -2.81
CA ALA A 273 -23.60 3.45 -1.68
C ALA A 273 -24.02 4.92 -1.65
N ARG A 274 -24.39 5.36 -0.47
CA ARG A 274 -24.68 6.77 -0.15
C ARG A 274 -23.63 7.36 0.77
N ARG A 275 -22.78 6.52 1.35
CA ARG A 275 -21.80 6.88 2.35
C ARG A 275 -20.46 6.21 2.04
N LEU A 276 -19.39 6.84 2.48
CA LEU A 276 -18.02 6.31 2.42
C LEU A 276 -17.35 6.55 3.77
N LEU A 277 -16.77 5.53 4.35
CA LEU A 277 -15.93 5.66 5.54
C LEU A 277 -14.44 5.61 5.14
N ILE A 278 -13.69 6.61 5.57
CA ILE A 278 -12.24 6.73 5.38
C ILE A 278 -11.54 6.62 6.72
N ALA A 279 -10.73 5.59 6.90
CA ALA A 279 -9.81 5.48 8.01
C ALA A 279 -8.42 5.99 7.57
N ALA A 280 -7.90 7.02 8.23
CA ALA A 280 -6.69 7.71 7.84
C ALA A 280 -5.77 8.00 9.05
N ASP A 281 -4.48 8.18 8.79
CA ASP A 281 -3.55 8.62 9.81
C ASP A 281 -3.84 10.05 10.28
N GLY A 282 -3.42 10.38 11.51
CA GLY A 282 -3.62 11.71 12.08
C GLY A 282 -2.67 12.79 11.54
N GLY A 283 -1.70 12.44 10.68
CA GLY A 283 -0.68 13.35 10.16
C GLY A 283 -0.50 13.26 8.65
N GLY A 284 0.47 14.00 8.11
CA GLY A 284 0.78 13.99 6.67
C GLY A 284 -0.27 14.72 5.81
N SER A 285 -0.39 14.30 4.54
CA SER A 285 -1.31 14.88 3.55
C SER A 285 -2.78 14.72 3.91
N ASN A 286 -3.12 13.66 4.61
CA ASN A 286 -4.46 13.30 5.10
C ASN A 286 -4.67 13.58 6.59
N GLY A 287 -3.82 14.42 7.20
CA GLY A 287 -3.87 14.73 8.63
C GLY A 287 -5.14 15.50 9.06
N TYR A 288 -5.65 15.22 10.26
CA TYR A 288 -6.87 15.85 10.79
C TYR A 288 -6.77 17.38 10.95
N ARG A 289 -5.56 17.95 11.03
CA ARG A 289 -5.31 19.41 11.09
C ARG A 289 -5.22 20.05 9.70
N THR A 290 -5.11 19.26 8.65
CA THR A 290 -4.89 19.76 7.28
C THR A 290 -6.19 20.29 6.72
N ARG A 291 -6.29 21.63 6.56
CA ARG A 291 -7.48 22.30 6.05
C ARG A 291 -7.78 21.87 4.61
N ALA A 292 -6.78 21.87 3.74
CA ALA A 292 -6.92 21.46 2.33
C ALA A 292 -7.42 20.00 2.17
N TRP A 293 -7.15 19.11 3.12
CA TRP A 293 -7.75 17.78 3.17
C TRP A 293 -9.27 17.84 3.34
N LYS A 294 -9.74 18.64 4.28
CA LYS A 294 -11.17 18.78 4.57
C LYS A 294 -11.92 19.47 3.43
N THR A 295 -11.36 20.54 2.87
CA THR A 295 -11.98 21.25 1.72
C THR A 295 -12.01 20.37 0.48
N GLY A 296 -10.93 19.65 0.19
CA GLY A 296 -10.87 18.71 -0.93
C GLY A 296 -11.89 17.57 -0.81
N LEU A 297 -12.03 16.97 0.38
CA LEU A 297 -13.03 15.92 0.63
C LEU A 297 -14.46 16.46 0.59
N ALA A 298 -14.71 17.70 1.03
CA ALA A 298 -16.01 18.33 0.87
C ALA A 298 -16.37 18.52 -0.62
N ALA A 299 -15.40 18.91 -1.44
CA ALA A 299 -15.59 18.99 -2.89
C ALA A 299 -15.82 17.59 -3.51
N LEU A 300 -15.16 16.56 -3.01
CA LEU A 300 -15.40 15.18 -3.42
C LEU A 300 -16.82 14.72 -3.03
N ALA A 301 -17.25 14.98 -1.79
CA ALA A 301 -18.61 14.68 -1.32
C ALA A 301 -19.68 15.38 -2.19
N ALA A 302 -19.48 16.65 -2.48
CA ALA A 302 -20.38 17.41 -3.36
C ALA A 302 -20.43 16.86 -4.80
N GLY A 303 -19.27 16.42 -5.33
CA GLY A 303 -19.17 15.89 -6.70
C GLY A 303 -19.74 14.48 -6.85
N THR A 304 -19.62 13.63 -5.83
CA THR A 304 -20.06 12.23 -5.84
C THR A 304 -21.46 12.03 -5.27
N GLY A 305 -21.95 12.97 -4.45
CA GLY A 305 -23.18 12.81 -3.68
C GLY A 305 -23.03 11.91 -2.44
N LEU A 306 -21.81 11.48 -2.11
CA LEU A 306 -21.54 10.65 -0.95
C LEU A 306 -21.42 11.48 0.33
N GLU A 307 -21.98 10.97 1.40
CA GLU A 307 -21.62 11.38 2.74
C GLU A 307 -20.30 10.74 3.11
N ILE A 308 -19.26 11.54 3.32
CA ILE A 308 -17.90 11.04 3.57
C ILE A 308 -17.56 11.22 5.06
N THR A 309 -17.48 10.11 5.78
CA THR A 309 -17.04 10.06 7.17
C THR A 309 -15.55 9.73 7.25
N ILE A 310 -14.85 10.53 8.02
CA ILE A 310 -13.43 10.36 8.27
C ILE A 310 -13.21 10.01 9.73
N CYS A 311 -12.45 8.95 9.98
CA CYS A 311 -11.97 8.57 11.30
C CYS A 311 -10.45 8.52 11.28
N HIS A 312 -9.80 9.41 12.02
CA HIS A 312 -8.35 9.43 12.12
C HIS A 312 -7.85 8.54 13.25
N PHE A 313 -6.76 7.82 12.97
CA PHE A 313 -6.04 7.10 14.00
C PHE A 313 -5.40 8.08 15.00
N PRO A 314 -5.27 7.70 16.27
CA PRO A 314 -4.60 8.51 17.28
C PRO A 314 -3.18 8.85 16.86
N PRO A 315 -2.64 10.04 17.24
CA PRO A 315 -1.26 10.40 16.95
C PRO A 315 -0.25 9.33 17.40
N GLY A 316 0.76 9.06 16.58
CA GLY A 316 1.80 8.07 16.87
C GLY A 316 1.40 6.61 16.64
N THR A 317 0.26 6.35 16.01
CA THR A 317 -0.26 4.99 15.80
C THR A 317 -0.36 4.56 14.33
N SER A 318 0.32 5.25 13.43
CA SER A 318 0.32 4.96 11.98
C SER A 318 0.61 3.49 11.65
N LYS A 319 1.48 2.84 12.42
CA LYS A 319 1.76 1.41 12.24
C LYS A 319 0.54 0.49 12.40
N TRP A 320 -0.56 0.98 12.99
CA TRP A 320 -1.81 0.23 13.15
C TRP A 320 -2.81 0.48 12.03
N ASN A 321 -2.51 1.40 11.10
CA ASN A 321 -3.31 1.61 9.91
C ASN A 321 -3.34 0.31 9.07
N LYS A 322 -4.54 -0.16 8.72
CA LYS A 322 -4.70 -1.46 8.06
C LYS A 322 -3.98 -1.53 6.71
N ILE A 323 -3.92 -0.44 5.98
CA ILE A 323 -3.23 -0.36 4.69
C ILE A 323 -1.74 -0.70 4.80
N GLU A 324 -1.07 -0.33 5.90
CA GLU A 324 0.35 -0.65 6.12
C GLU A 324 0.61 -2.15 6.12
N HIS A 325 -0.24 -2.92 6.78
CA HIS A 325 -0.08 -4.37 6.90
C HIS A 325 -0.71 -5.15 5.75
N ARG A 326 -1.81 -4.66 5.20
CA ARG A 326 -2.60 -5.38 4.19
C ARG A 326 -2.17 -5.09 2.76
N LEU A 327 -1.54 -3.93 2.51
CA LEU A 327 -1.13 -3.50 1.18
C LEU A 327 0.36 -3.14 1.12
N PHE A 328 0.82 -2.15 1.87
CA PHE A 328 2.16 -1.60 1.73
C PHE A 328 3.29 -2.57 2.10
N SER A 329 3.08 -3.43 3.11
CA SER A 329 4.03 -4.48 3.46
C SER A 329 4.27 -5.44 2.29
N HIS A 330 3.21 -5.83 1.58
CA HIS A 330 3.29 -6.73 0.42
C HIS A 330 3.95 -6.06 -0.79
N ILE A 331 3.64 -4.79 -1.06
CA ILE A 331 4.34 -3.99 -2.09
C ILE A 331 5.84 -3.93 -1.76
N THR A 332 6.19 -3.64 -0.51
CA THR A 332 7.59 -3.59 -0.06
C THR A 332 8.30 -4.94 -0.26
N MET A 333 7.62 -6.06 -0.02
CA MET A 333 8.18 -7.39 -0.28
C MET A 333 8.47 -7.62 -1.77
N ASN A 334 7.63 -7.14 -2.68
CA ASN A 334 7.85 -7.23 -4.13
C ASN A 334 9.05 -6.38 -4.61
N TRP A 335 9.37 -5.33 -3.88
CA TRP A 335 10.48 -4.43 -4.22
C TRP A 335 11.84 -4.88 -3.68
N ARG A 336 11.89 -5.89 -2.80
CA ARG A 336 13.13 -6.33 -2.15
C ARG A 336 14.18 -6.77 -3.16
N GLY A 337 15.34 -6.09 -3.12
CA GLY A 337 16.47 -6.39 -3.99
C GLY A 337 16.29 -6.04 -5.46
N ARG A 338 15.21 -5.34 -5.81
CA ARG A 338 14.88 -4.92 -7.17
C ARG A 338 15.04 -3.41 -7.32
N PRO A 339 15.92 -2.90 -8.20
CA PRO A 339 15.99 -1.49 -8.52
C PRO A 339 14.68 -0.99 -9.15
N LEU A 340 14.23 0.20 -8.76
CA LEU A 340 13.03 0.87 -9.29
C LEU A 340 13.45 1.82 -10.42
N THR A 341 13.78 1.27 -11.56
CA THR A 341 14.46 1.96 -12.65
C THR A 341 13.60 3.00 -13.37
N SER A 342 12.28 2.88 -13.35
CA SER A 342 11.36 3.86 -13.94
C SER A 342 10.03 3.88 -13.20
N HIS A 343 9.21 4.93 -13.42
CA HIS A 343 7.84 5.00 -12.88
C HIS A 343 6.96 3.84 -13.36
N GLU A 344 7.17 3.38 -14.59
CA GLU A 344 6.46 2.23 -15.13
C GLU A 344 6.79 0.94 -14.35
N VAL A 345 8.09 0.71 -14.04
CA VAL A 345 8.52 -0.42 -13.20
C VAL A 345 7.89 -0.34 -11.81
N VAL A 346 7.78 0.86 -11.24
CA VAL A 346 7.09 1.07 -9.95
C VAL A 346 5.63 0.66 -10.06
N VAL A 347 4.88 1.21 -11.03
CA VAL A 347 3.45 0.92 -11.24
C VAL A 347 3.22 -0.56 -11.47
N GLN A 348 3.95 -1.18 -12.40
CA GLN A 348 3.81 -2.60 -12.72
C GLN A 348 4.12 -3.51 -11.53
N SER A 349 5.16 -3.20 -10.76
CA SER A 349 5.53 -3.99 -9.57
C SER A 349 4.52 -3.85 -8.44
N ILE A 350 3.87 -2.69 -8.29
CA ILE A 350 2.75 -2.50 -7.37
C ILE A 350 1.54 -3.34 -7.83
N ALA A 351 1.15 -3.21 -9.10
CA ALA A 351 0.02 -3.94 -9.67
C ALA A 351 0.19 -5.46 -9.64
N ALA A 352 1.43 -5.95 -9.72
CA ALA A 352 1.74 -7.37 -9.60
C ALA A 352 1.68 -7.92 -8.16
N THR A 353 1.33 -7.09 -7.17
CA THR A 353 1.27 -7.51 -5.76
C THR A 353 0.03 -8.36 -5.50
N THR A 354 0.25 -9.58 -5.04
CA THR A 354 -0.81 -10.51 -4.65
C THR A 354 -0.48 -11.19 -3.34
N THR A 355 -1.47 -11.81 -2.70
CA THR A 355 -1.28 -12.62 -1.49
C THR A 355 -2.09 -13.90 -1.55
N ARG A 356 -1.74 -14.88 -0.71
CA ARG A 356 -2.55 -16.12 -0.57
C ARG A 356 -3.98 -15.84 -0.09
N ALA A 357 -4.20 -14.71 0.58
CA ALA A 357 -5.52 -14.28 1.06
C ALA A 357 -6.35 -13.58 -0.03
N GLY A 358 -5.90 -13.57 -1.30
CA GLY A 358 -6.64 -13.04 -2.42
C GLY A 358 -6.56 -11.51 -2.59
N LEU A 359 -5.54 -10.83 -2.05
CA LEU A 359 -5.32 -9.40 -2.34
C LEU A 359 -5.12 -9.20 -3.84
N THR A 360 -5.87 -8.28 -4.41
CA THR A 360 -5.68 -7.76 -5.76
C THR A 360 -5.29 -6.29 -5.69
N VAL A 361 -4.36 -5.85 -6.52
CA VAL A 361 -3.88 -4.47 -6.52
C VAL A 361 -3.94 -3.88 -7.91
N HIS A 362 -4.51 -2.69 -8.01
CA HIS A 362 -4.42 -1.85 -9.20
C HIS A 362 -3.50 -0.68 -8.91
N ALA A 363 -2.70 -0.28 -9.89
CA ALA A 363 -1.83 0.87 -9.78
C ALA A 363 -1.81 1.67 -11.08
N GLU A 364 -1.76 2.99 -10.97
CA GLU A 364 -1.66 3.90 -12.09
C GLU A 364 -0.67 5.03 -11.81
N LEU A 365 -0.11 5.59 -12.88
CA LEU A 365 0.74 6.78 -12.82
C LEU A 365 -0.11 8.03 -12.86
N ASP A 366 0.19 8.96 -11.97
CA ASP A 366 -0.41 10.29 -11.95
C ASP A 366 0.65 11.38 -12.20
N PRO A 367 0.75 11.90 -13.42
CA PRO A 367 1.67 12.96 -13.77
C PRO A 367 1.14 14.35 -13.40
N GLY A 368 0.01 14.45 -12.70
CA GLY A 368 -0.60 15.71 -12.28
C GLY A 368 0.29 16.50 -11.35
N SER A 369 0.15 17.84 -11.38
CA SER A 369 0.84 18.74 -10.47
C SER A 369 -0.04 19.06 -9.26
N TYR A 370 0.55 18.91 -8.08
CA TYR A 370 -0.13 19.09 -6.79
C TYR A 370 0.72 20.00 -5.88
N PRO A 371 0.74 21.31 -6.16
CA PRO A 371 1.62 22.24 -5.46
C PRO A 371 1.36 22.22 -3.94
N ALA A 372 2.43 22.35 -3.18
CA ALA A 372 2.35 22.47 -1.73
C ALA A 372 2.04 23.92 -1.31
N GLY A 373 1.51 24.08 -0.09
CA GLY A 373 1.35 25.40 0.53
C GLY A 373 0.02 26.09 0.22
N GLU A 374 -0.99 25.38 -0.24
CA GLU A 374 -2.35 25.88 -0.39
C GLU A 374 -2.87 26.43 0.95
N LYS A 375 -3.30 27.69 0.92
CA LYS A 375 -3.82 28.40 2.10
C LYS A 375 -5.35 28.41 2.07
N ILE A 376 -5.97 27.83 3.09
CA ILE A 376 -7.41 27.83 3.28
C ILE A 376 -7.74 28.77 4.43
N SER A 377 -8.58 29.75 4.20
CA SER A 377 -9.04 30.74 5.18
C SER A 377 -10.00 30.14 6.22
N ASP A 378 -10.21 30.86 7.33
CA ASP A 378 -11.21 30.45 8.33
C ASP A 378 -12.62 30.49 7.74
N ALA A 379 -12.94 31.49 6.92
CA ALA A 379 -14.24 31.59 6.27
C ALA A 379 -14.56 30.39 5.34
N GLU A 380 -13.54 29.89 4.60
CA GLU A 380 -13.71 28.67 3.79
C GLU A 380 -13.93 27.45 4.67
N MET A 381 -13.24 27.36 5.82
CA MET A 381 -13.42 26.26 6.76
C MET A 381 -14.79 26.28 7.43
N ASP A 382 -15.29 27.46 7.81
CA ASP A 382 -16.59 27.63 8.46
C ASP A 382 -17.76 27.36 7.49
N ALA A 383 -17.52 27.55 6.19
CA ALA A 383 -18.51 27.24 5.15
C ALA A 383 -18.62 25.74 4.81
N LEU A 384 -17.74 24.89 5.35
CA LEU A 384 -17.77 23.46 5.04
C LEU A 384 -19.00 22.78 5.66
N PRO A 385 -19.67 21.88 4.93
CA PRO A 385 -20.74 21.04 5.47
C PRO A 385 -20.19 19.92 6.34
N LEU A 386 -19.46 20.30 7.40
CA LEU A 386 -18.71 19.41 8.27
C LEU A 386 -19.45 19.19 9.58
N GLY A 387 -19.93 17.96 9.80
CA GLY A 387 -20.49 17.50 11.06
C GLY A 387 -19.42 16.84 11.93
N ARG A 388 -19.07 17.45 13.07
CA ARG A 388 -18.15 16.83 14.04
C ARG A 388 -18.90 15.79 14.86
N HIS A 389 -18.28 14.61 15.07
CA HIS A 389 -18.84 13.59 15.92
C HIS A 389 -18.72 13.99 17.40
N ALA A 390 -19.60 13.46 18.25
CA ALA A 390 -19.55 13.71 19.70
C ALA A 390 -18.26 13.19 20.34
N TRP A 391 -17.71 12.09 19.80
CA TRP A 391 -16.42 11.55 20.23
C TRP A 391 -15.30 12.10 19.38
N HIS A 392 -14.38 12.85 19.97
CA HIS A 392 -13.21 13.43 19.29
C HIS A 392 -13.54 14.04 17.90
N GLY A 393 -14.40 15.04 17.87
CA GLY A 393 -14.86 15.66 16.63
C GLY A 393 -13.79 16.29 15.75
N ASP A 394 -12.56 16.43 16.24
CA ASP A 394 -11.40 16.78 15.43
C ASP A 394 -10.82 15.58 14.67
N TRP A 395 -10.93 14.38 15.23
CA TRP A 395 -10.48 13.15 14.61
C TRP A 395 -11.59 12.45 13.82
N ASN A 396 -12.84 12.65 14.26
CA ASN A 396 -14.00 11.97 13.70
C ASN A 396 -15.02 13.00 13.23
N TYR A 397 -15.24 13.07 11.94
CA TYR A 397 -16.16 14.01 11.34
C TYR A 397 -16.74 13.47 10.04
N THR A 398 -17.91 13.99 9.67
CA THR A 398 -18.58 13.66 8.43
C THR A 398 -18.70 14.93 7.58
N LEU A 399 -18.32 14.80 6.31
CA LEU A 399 -18.56 15.79 5.28
C LEU A 399 -19.82 15.37 4.53
N HIS A 400 -20.85 16.15 4.70
CA HIS A 400 -22.09 15.89 4.01
C HIS A 400 -21.96 16.35 2.56
N PRO A 401 -22.44 15.57 1.56
CA PRO A 401 -22.67 16.15 0.28
C PRO A 401 -23.52 17.36 0.59
N LEU A 402 -23.05 18.54 0.19
CA LEU A 402 -23.89 19.70 0.30
C LEU A 402 -25.23 19.22 -0.19
N SER A 403 -26.14 18.97 0.75
CA SER A 403 -27.56 18.81 0.43
C SER A 403 -27.74 19.94 -0.53
N ARG A 404 -27.98 19.64 -1.80
CA ARG A 404 -28.37 20.67 -2.72
C ARG A 404 -29.59 21.28 -2.02
N ALA A 405 -29.32 22.22 -1.11
CA ALA A 405 -30.33 23.21 -0.75
C ALA A 405 -30.89 23.59 -2.10
N PRO A 406 -32.20 23.53 -2.35
CA PRO A 406 -32.69 23.84 -3.67
C PRO A 406 -31.89 25.04 -4.14
N GLN A 407 -30.81 24.76 -4.93
CA GLN A 407 -30.00 25.84 -5.44
C GLN A 407 -31.02 26.64 -6.19
N PRO A 408 -31.13 27.94 -5.92
CA PRO A 408 -32.00 28.76 -6.73
C PRO A 408 -31.65 28.33 -8.14
N SER A 409 -32.66 27.79 -8.84
CA SER A 409 -32.51 27.01 -10.08
C SER A 409 -31.54 27.68 -11.00
N GLY A 410 -30.24 27.35 -10.78
CA GLY A 410 -29.18 27.81 -11.68
C GLY A 410 -29.38 27.09 -13.02
N PRO A 411 -28.95 27.68 -14.10
CA PRO A 411 -29.06 27.07 -15.42
C PRO A 411 -28.52 25.62 -15.37
N GLY A 412 -29.23 24.65 -15.94
CA GLY A 412 -28.89 23.21 -15.86
C GLY A 412 -29.72 22.41 -14.84
N THR A 413 -30.58 23.05 -14.02
CA THR A 413 -31.57 22.36 -13.18
C THR A 413 -32.80 21.93 -13.99
N PRO A 414 -33.63 20.99 -13.48
CA PRO A 414 -34.89 20.60 -14.14
C PRO A 414 -35.81 21.77 -14.51
N ALA A 415 -35.82 22.88 -13.76
CA ALA A 415 -36.57 24.08 -14.07
C ALA A 415 -36.15 24.74 -15.40
N TRP A 416 -34.88 24.64 -15.77
CA TRP A 416 -34.37 25.19 -17.03
C TRP A 416 -34.55 24.25 -18.23
N ALA A 417 -34.84 22.97 -17.99
CA ALA A 417 -35.20 21.99 -19.02
C ALA A 417 -36.65 22.18 -19.52
N HIS A 418 -37.33 23.25 -19.09
CA HIS A 418 -38.74 23.52 -19.42
C HIS A 418 -38.92 23.78 -20.93
N PRO A 419 -39.97 23.23 -21.56
CA PRO A 419 -40.20 23.35 -23.01
C PRO A 419 -40.28 24.81 -23.50
N ALA A 420 -40.76 25.73 -22.65
CA ALA A 420 -40.78 27.15 -22.97
C ALA A 420 -39.39 27.70 -23.28
N LEU A 421 -38.35 27.21 -22.60
CA LEU A 421 -36.95 27.62 -22.78
C LEU A 421 -36.21 26.78 -23.81
N THR A 422 -36.30 25.45 -23.71
CA THR A 422 -35.55 24.50 -24.55
C THR A 422 -36.21 24.22 -25.90
N GLY A 423 -37.54 24.36 -25.96
CA GLY A 423 -38.35 23.94 -27.11
C GLY A 423 -38.61 22.45 -27.18
N LEU A 424 -38.14 21.68 -26.19
CA LEU A 424 -38.28 20.23 -26.11
C LEU A 424 -39.01 19.82 -24.83
N PRO A 425 -39.75 18.71 -24.86
CA PRO A 425 -40.24 18.06 -23.63
C PRO A 425 -39.08 17.69 -22.72
N PRO A 426 -39.24 17.68 -21.37
CA PRO A 426 -38.16 17.38 -20.43
C PRO A 426 -37.45 16.05 -20.69
N ALA A 427 -38.22 15.00 -21.01
CA ALA A 427 -37.64 13.67 -21.31
C ALA A 427 -36.74 13.68 -22.56
N GLU A 428 -37.15 14.41 -23.60
CA GLU A 428 -36.36 14.56 -24.84
C GLU A 428 -35.10 15.41 -24.59
N TRP A 429 -35.23 16.45 -23.73
CA TRP A 429 -34.09 17.26 -23.31
C TRP A 429 -33.05 16.41 -22.56
N ASP A 430 -33.49 15.59 -21.59
CA ASP A 430 -32.60 14.70 -20.82
C ASP A 430 -31.94 13.65 -21.71
N GLN A 431 -32.66 13.10 -22.67
CA GLN A 431 -32.12 12.17 -23.65
C GLN A 431 -31.07 12.84 -24.56
N LEU A 432 -31.37 14.08 -25.02
CA LEU A 432 -30.44 14.89 -25.82
C LEU A 432 -29.14 15.13 -25.03
N ILE A 433 -29.23 15.58 -23.79
CA ILE A 433 -28.05 15.84 -22.94
C ILE A 433 -27.24 14.56 -22.69
N THR A 434 -27.92 13.43 -22.49
CA THR A 434 -27.27 12.13 -22.33
C THR A 434 -26.49 11.73 -23.59
N THR A 435 -27.10 11.90 -24.77
CA THR A 435 -26.47 11.60 -26.08
C THR A 435 -25.27 12.50 -26.33
N VAL A 436 -25.41 13.81 -26.08
CA VAL A 436 -24.30 14.78 -26.20
C VAL A 436 -23.16 14.45 -25.25
N ARG A 437 -23.46 13.97 -24.03
CA ARG A 437 -22.43 13.55 -23.06
C ARG A 437 -21.63 12.35 -23.52
N ILE A 438 -22.27 11.38 -24.14
CA ILE A 438 -21.60 10.19 -24.72
C ILE A 438 -20.68 10.57 -25.87
N GLN A 439 -21.09 11.55 -26.67
CA GLN A 439 -20.35 12.00 -27.86
C GLN A 439 -19.20 12.97 -27.53
N ALA A 440 -19.32 13.73 -26.44
CA ALA A 440 -18.32 14.69 -25.99
C ALA A 440 -17.27 14.03 -25.08
N SER A 441 -16.67 12.93 -25.53
CA SER A 441 -15.85 12.01 -24.72
C SER A 441 -14.55 12.60 -24.14
N ASP A 442 -14.16 13.83 -24.48
CA ASP A 442 -12.97 14.50 -23.92
C ASP A 442 -13.29 15.92 -23.45
N PRO A 443 -13.54 16.11 -22.14
CA PRO A 443 -13.53 17.46 -21.60
C PRO A 443 -12.08 18.01 -21.65
N PRO A 444 -11.88 19.28 -22.05
CA PRO A 444 -10.56 19.89 -21.99
C PRO A 444 -10.03 19.89 -20.55
N PRO A 445 -8.69 19.73 -20.35
CA PRO A 445 -8.10 19.69 -19.04
C PRO A 445 -8.36 21.00 -18.27
N GLY A 446 -8.83 20.90 -17.02
CA GLY A 446 -9.03 21.99 -16.08
C GLY A 446 -10.47 22.17 -15.62
N PRO A 447 -10.70 22.93 -14.53
CA PRO A 447 -12.04 23.18 -14.00
C PRO A 447 -12.87 23.96 -15.01
N GLN A 448 -13.99 23.37 -15.41
CA GLN A 448 -14.93 24.00 -16.34
C GLN A 448 -15.98 24.82 -15.57
N PRO A 449 -16.12 26.11 -15.82
CA PRO A 449 -17.10 26.95 -15.13
C PRO A 449 -18.57 26.59 -15.50
N LEU A 450 -18.76 25.82 -16.57
CA LEU A 450 -20.05 25.43 -17.10
C LEU A 450 -20.13 23.91 -17.30
N THR A 451 -21.19 23.29 -16.80
CA THR A 451 -21.49 21.87 -17.11
C THR A 451 -21.85 21.70 -18.59
N LEU A 452 -21.81 20.49 -19.11
CA LEU A 452 -22.24 20.21 -20.48
C LEU A 452 -23.71 20.58 -20.72
N ALA A 453 -24.58 20.36 -19.72
CA ALA A 453 -25.98 20.78 -19.77
C ALA A 453 -26.12 22.30 -19.79
N ASP A 454 -25.29 23.05 -19.03
CA ASP A 454 -25.25 24.52 -19.09
C ASP A 454 -24.83 25.01 -20.47
N GLN A 455 -23.80 24.38 -21.07
CA GLN A 455 -23.31 24.74 -22.40
C GLN A 455 -24.36 24.48 -23.49
N ALA A 456 -25.11 23.36 -23.38
CA ALA A 456 -26.20 23.03 -24.26
C ALA A 456 -27.34 24.05 -24.12
N LEU A 457 -27.76 24.34 -22.88
CA LEU A 457 -28.82 25.31 -22.60
C LEU A 457 -28.46 26.73 -23.09
N ILE A 458 -27.26 27.20 -22.81
CA ILE A 458 -26.70 28.47 -23.33
C ILE A 458 -26.86 28.53 -24.85
N THR A 459 -26.47 27.45 -25.53
CA THR A 459 -26.52 27.37 -26.99
C THR A 459 -27.95 27.44 -27.49
N VAL A 460 -28.86 26.71 -26.87
CA VAL A 460 -30.29 26.72 -27.21
C VAL A 460 -30.91 28.08 -26.97
N LEU A 461 -30.65 28.73 -25.84
CA LEU A 461 -31.18 30.09 -25.54
C LEU A 461 -30.66 31.14 -26.53
N ARG A 462 -29.40 31.05 -26.95
CA ARG A 462 -28.82 31.91 -27.98
C ARG A 462 -29.50 31.75 -29.33
N LEU A 463 -29.75 30.54 -29.72
CA LEU A 463 -30.36 30.23 -31.03
C LEU A 463 -31.85 30.55 -31.07
N ARG A 464 -32.59 30.13 -30.05
CA ARG A 464 -34.05 30.26 -30.01
C ARG A 464 -34.51 31.69 -29.75
N PHE A 465 -33.87 32.39 -28.80
CA PHE A 465 -34.30 33.73 -28.38
C PHE A 465 -33.36 34.84 -28.86
N ARG A 466 -32.31 34.49 -29.61
CA ARG A 466 -31.26 35.41 -30.07
C ARG A 466 -30.66 36.23 -28.93
N THR A 467 -30.51 35.57 -27.74
CA THR A 467 -30.00 36.19 -26.53
C THR A 467 -28.49 36.51 -26.68
N PRO A 468 -28.06 37.76 -26.43
CA PRO A 468 -26.66 38.13 -26.56
C PRO A 468 -25.78 37.39 -25.51
N PRO A 469 -24.54 37.08 -25.86
CA PRO A 469 -23.60 36.46 -24.91
C PRO A 469 -23.45 37.24 -23.59
N ALA A 470 -23.54 38.57 -23.63
CA ALA A 470 -23.43 39.41 -22.42
C ALA A 470 -24.60 39.19 -21.43
N ALA A 471 -25.80 39.00 -21.93
CA ALA A 471 -26.96 38.72 -21.05
C ALA A 471 -26.84 37.35 -20.37
N LEU A 472 -26.39 36.35 -21.09
CA LEU A 472 -26.13 35.00 -20.55
C LEU A 472 -24.90 35.00 -19.62
N ALA A 473 -23.88 35.79 -19.93
CA ALA A 473 -22.73 35.98 -19.06
C ALA A 473 -23.15 36.52 -17.67
N SER A 474 -24.04 37.48 -17.63
CA SER A 474 -24.61 38.00 -16.37
C SER A 474 -25.43 36.95 -15.62
N LEU A 475 -26.15 36.06 -16.33
CA LEU A 475 -26.93 34.99 -15.73
C LEU A 475 -26.04 33.94 -15.03
N TYR A 476 -24.91 33.62 -15.65
CA TYR A 476 -23.99 32.59 -15.15
C TYR A 476 -22.83 33.15 -14.29
N GLY A 477 -22.71 34.48 -14.18
CA GLY A 477 -21.59 35.11 -13.45
C GLY A 477 -20.23 34.87 -14.09
N ILE A 478 -20.13 34.79 -15.43
CA ILE A 478 -18.91 34.50 -16.17
C ILE A 478 -18.67 35.52 -17.29
N HIS A 479 -17.53 35.43 -17.97
CA HIS A 479 -17.23 36.35 -19.07
C HIS A 479 -17.95 35.97 -20.36
N ALA A 480 -18.34 36.96 -21.18
CA ALA A 480 -19.06 36.77 -22.42
C ALA A 480 -18.32 35.93 -23.49
N SER A 481 -16.98 35.96 -23.47
CA SER A 481 -16.16 35.09 -24.31
C SER A 481 -16.34 33.63 -23.97
N THR A 482 -16.47 33.27 -22.69
CA THR A 482 -16.71 31.90 -22.21
C THR A 482 -18.04 31.37 -22.74
N ILE A 483 -19.09 32.21 -22.78
CA ILE A 483 -20.38 31.88 -23.37
C ILE A 483 -20.26 31.54 -24.88
N ARG A 484 -19.47 32.32 -25.63
CA ARG A 484 -19.24 32.06 -27.05
C ARG A 484 -18.53 30.73 -27.27
N THR A 485 -17.38 30.55 -26.60
CA THR A 485 -16.59 29.32 -26.71
C THR A 485 -17.40 28.08 -26.33
N ALA A 486 -18.20 28.14 -25.25
CA ALA A 486 -19.07 27.07 -24.82
C ALA A 486 -20.12 26.71 -25.90
N SER A 487 -20.75 27.73 -26.49
CA SER A 487 -21.74 27.49 -27.56
C SER A 487 -21.11 26.91 -28.83
N ASP A 488 -19.99 27.44 -29.25
CA ASP A 488 -19.31 27.00 -30.47
C ASP A 488 -18.82 25.55 -30.33
N ARG A 489 -18.39 25.16 -29.12
CA ARG A 489 -17.97 23.79 -28.82
C ARG A 489 -19.13 22.78 -28.79
N VAL A 490 -20.24 23.12 -28.17
CA VAL A 490 -21.36 22.17 -27.94
C VAL A 490 -22.28 22.06 -29.18
N TRP A 491 -22.36 23.10 -29.99
CA TRP A 491 -23.26 23.13 -31.15
C TRP A 491 -23.09 21.92 -32.11
N PRO A 492 -21.89 21.52 -32.53
CA PRO A 492 -21.73 20.34 -33.39
C PRO A 492 -22.30 19.07 -32.75
N HIS A 493 -22.12 18.88 -31.44
CA HIS A 493 -22.62 17.72 -30.72
C HIS A 493 -24.15 17.73 -30.60
N LEU A 494 -24.77 18.91 -30.41
CA LEU A 494 -26.22 19.04 -30.40
C LEU A 494 -26.81 18.66 -31.77
N VAL A 495 -26.23 19.14 -32.85
CA VAL A 495 -26.66 18.81 -34.21
C VAL A 495 -26.50 17.31 -34.49
N HIS A 496 -25.38 16.73 -34.09
CA HIS A 496 -25.13 15.30 -34.29
C HIS A 496 -26.08 14.42 -33.44
N ALA A 497 -26.48 14.91 -32.27
CA ALA A 497 -27.47 14.25 -31.44
C ALA A 497 -28.92 14.46 -31.90
N GLY A 498 -29.12 15.07 -33.09
CA GLY A 498 -30.44 15.27 -33.70
C GLY A 498 -31.21 16.51 -33.23
N TYR A 499 -30.54 17.46 -32.52
CA TYR A 499 -31.22 18.70 -32.15
C TYR A 499 -31.47 19.60 -33.36
N HIS A 500 -32.72 19.85 -33.63
CA HIS A 500 -33.14 20.83 -34.61
C HIS A 500 -33.62 22.09 -33.92
N THR A 501 -33.10 23.26 -34.36
CA THR A 501 -33.48 24.53 -33.76
C THR A 501 -35.00 24.71 -33.90
N PRO A 502 -35.72 24.82 -32.76
CA PRO A 502 -37.18 25.05 -32.82
C PRO A 502 -37.48 26.39 -33.49
N PRO A 503 -38.71 26.64 -33.89
CA PRO A 503 -39.11 27.94 -34.42
C PRO A 503 -38.63 29.06 -33.50
N PRO A 504 -38.11 30.17 -34.03
CA PRO A 504 -37.56 31.25 -33.25
C PRO A 504 -38.61 31.82 -32.29
N GLY A 505 -38.29 31.86 -31.00
CA GLY A 505 -39.11 32.51 -29.95
C GLY A 505 -38.97 34.03 -30.01
N PRO A 506 -39.58 34.72 -29.04
CA PRO A 506 -39.43 36.17 -28.90
C PRO A 506 -37.97 36.55 -28.74
N ARG A 507 -37.58 37.72 -29.21
CA ARG A 507 -36.18 38.17 -29.11
C ARG A 507 -35.92 38.72 -27.71
N LEU A 508 -35.13 38.02 -26.90
CA LEU A 508 -34.77 38.40 -25.53
C LEU A 508 -33.34 38.94 -25.48
N ARG A 509 -33.19 40.24 -25.36
CA ARG A 509 -31.88 40.93 -25.49
C ARG A 509 -31.15 41.14 -24.16
N THR A 510 -31.89 41.11 -23.07
CA THR A 510 -31.37 41.40 -21.73
C THR A 510 -31.71 40.29 -20.74
N LEU A 511 -30.96 40.23 -19.62
CA LEU A 511 -31.27 39.28 -18.54
C LEU A 511 -32.67 39.52 -17.93
N PRO A 512 -33.10 40.77 -17.66
CA PRO A 512 -34.46 41.01 -17.20
C PRO A 512 -35.57 40.54 -18.17
N GLU A 513 -35.39 40.66 -19.48
CA GLU A 513 -36.32 40.10 -20.45
C GLU A 513 -36.39 38.58 -20.42
N LEU A 514 -35.22 37.92 -20.26
CA LEU A 514 -35.16 36.46 -20.15
C LEU A 514 -35.83 35.96 -18.85
N THR A 515 -35.56 36.62 -17.74
CA THR A 515 -36.19 36.28 -16.45
C THR A 515 -37.70 36.56 -16.48
N ALA A 516 -38.14 37.68 -17.02
CA ALA A 516 -39.57 38.00 -17.17
C ALA A 516 -40.31 36.96 -18.06
N TYR A 517 -39.67 36.55 -19.16
CA TYR A 517 -40.22 35.49 -20.01
C TYR A 517 -40.35 34.17 -19.27
N ALA A 518 -39.34 33.78 -18.51
CA ALA A 518 -39.39 32.56 -17.71
C ALA A 518 -40.48 32.62 -16.63
N HIS A 519 -40.60 33.72 -15.90
CA HIS A 519 -41.65 33.94 -14.91
C HIS A 519 -43.07 33.88 -15.51
N ALA A 520 -43.27 34.44 -16.70
CA ALA A 520 -44.54 34.32 -17.42
C ALA A 520 -44.93 32.87 -17.77
N HIS A 521 -43.95 31.94 -17.75
CA HIS A 521 -44.19 30.51 -17.95
C HIS A 521 -44.08 29.69 -16.65
N GLY A 522 -44.17 30.36 -15.49
CA GLY A 522 -44.15 29.72 -14.17
C GLY A 522 -42.77 29.24 -13.70
N LEU A 523 -41.71 29.76 -14.31
CA LEU A 523 -40.34 29.40 -13.96
C LEU A 523 -39.67 30.49 -13.14
N ASP A 524 -39.20 30.15 -11.95
CA ASP A 524 -38.38 31.04 -11.13
C ASP A 524 -36.90 30.81 -11.47
N ILE A 525 -36.32 31.73 -12.26
CA ILE A 525 -34.93 31.71 -12.64
C ILE A 525 -34.18 32.87 -11.99
N THR A 526 -33.30 32.55 -11.08
CA THR A 526 -32.42 33.52 -10.40
C THR A 526 -31.01 33.47 -10.96
N PRO A 527 -30.35 34.63 -11.20
CA PRO A 527 -28.96 34.69 -11.61
C PRO A 527 -28.05 34.11 -10.51
N ARG A 528 -26.99 33.43 -10.90
CA ARG A 528 -25.93 33.05 -9.95
C ARG A 528 -25.30 34.35 -9.43
N SER A 529 -25.39 34.59 -8.12
CA SER A 529 -24.73 35.71 -7.48
C SER A 529 -23.22 35.62 -7.73
N ALA A 530 -22.66 36.59 -8.45
CA ALA A 530 -21.24 36.70 -8.70
C ALA A 530 -20.53 37.11 -7.41
N THR A 531 -19.90 36.17 -6.71
CA THR A 531 -18.80 36.51 -5.82
C THR A 531 -17.51 36.48 -6.66
N ILE A 532 -17.35 37.45 -7.55
CA ILE A 532 -16.05 37.76 -8.15
C ILE A 532 -15.56 39.00 -7.41
N ALA A 533 -14.65 38.80 -6.46
CA ALA A 533 -13.80 39.87 -5.98
C ALA A 533 -12.97 40.39 -7.18
N MET A 534 -13.33 41.56 -7.65
CA MET A 534 -12.51 42.31 -8.60
C MET A 534 -11.22 42.74 -7.88
N SER A 535 -10.14 42.01 -8.04
CA SER A 535 -8.80 42.49 -7.79
C SER A 535 -8.40 43.44 -8.94
N THR A 536 -8.76 44.69 -8.82
CA THR A 536 -8.13 45.79 -9.57
C THR A 536 -7.16 46.46 -8.62
N ALA A 537 -5.92 45.96 -8.56
CA ALA A 537 -4.79 46.73 -8.10
C ALA A 537 -3.98 47.16 -9.34
N PRO A 538 -3.67 48.46 -9.54
CA PRO A 538 -2.81 48.89 -10.64
C PRO A 538 -1.36 48.52 -10.32
N HIS A 539 -0.68 47.92 -11.30
CA HIS A 539 0.77 47.74 -11.26
C HIS A 539 1.50 49.09 -11.11
N PRO A 540 2.42 49.23 -10.15
CA PRO A 540 3.38 50.36 -10.20
C PRO A 540 4.43 50.06 -11.28
N LYS A 541 4.66 51.07 -12.12
CA LYS A 541 5.79 51.11 -13.06
C LYS A 541 7.11 51.09 -12.29
N PRO A 542 8.16 50.44 -12.81
CA PRO A 542 9.48 50.53 -12.22
C PRO A 542 10.06 51.92 -12.47
N ALA A 543 10.51 52.54 -11.40
CA ALA A 543 11.40 53.68 -11.47
C ALA A 543 12.85 53.21 -11.38
N CYS A 544 13.68 53.80 -12.21
CA CYS A 544 15.11 53.71 -12.44
C CYS A 544 15.98 52.87 -11.51
#